data_8b26b8411be6efffa5e313a2121bc2c2
#
_entry.id   8b26b8411be6efffa5e313a2121bc2c2
#
_cell.length_a   1.000
_cell.length_b   1.000
_cell.length_c   1.000
_cell.angle_alpha   90.00
_cell.angle_beta   90.00
_cell.angle_gamma   90.00
#
_symmetry.space_group_name_H-M   'P 1'
#
loop_
_entity.id
_entity.type
_entity.pdbx_description
1 polymer ?
#
loop_
_entity_poly.entity_id
_entity_poly.type
_entity_poly.pdbx_seq_one_letter_code
_entity_poly.pdbx_strand_id
1 'polypeptide(L)'
;KTFHIIYGGNSDYFYMPTNSELFNKEQTKFIRLMPAYSGTEYTFHDTALDMVREIGDYAFNSSMNLEKITIPDGVKSIGEEAFSDCEKLTEIYLPKSIEKIDYWALYGIKTQNVDVYYDGTAVDFEKFDVYFPSNITMHYSGVAVGDLHQDGKIDILDLIALKKAIAENNERTDQNDINADGKLDAGDIVSLRKMILCL
;
A
#
# COMPACT_ATOMS: atom_id res chain seq x y z
N LYS A 1 26.51 5.19 17.26
CA LYS A 1 27.73 4.91 16.49
C LYS A 1 27.34 4.63 15.08
N THR A 2 27.69 5.52 14.15
CA THR A 2 27.44 5.36 12.72
C THR A 2 28.47 4.40 12.15
N PHE A 3 28.05 3.27 11.64
CA PHE A 3 28.93 2.34 10.94
C PHE A 3 28.85 2.63 9.43
N HIS A 4 29.99 2.90 8.82
CA HIS A 4 30.10 2.98 7.38
C HIS A 4 30.58 1.63 6.87
N ILE A 5 29.73 0.89 6.17
CA ILE A 5 30.15 -0.33 5.48
C ILE A 5 30.58 0.05 4.08
N ILE A 6 31.86 -0.17 3.79
CA ILE A 6 32.40 -0.01 2.42
C ILE A 6 32.30 -1.39 1.76
N TYR A 7 31.36 -1.55 0.83
CA TYR A 7 31.36 -2.70 -0.07
C TYR A 7 32.29 -2.42 -1.25
N GLY A 8 33.19 -3.37 -1.49
CA GLY A 8 34.33 -3.20 -2.35
C GLY A 8 34.04 -2.72 -3.77
N GLY A 9 34.76 -1.71 -4.19
CA GLY A 9 35.12 -1.44 -5.57
C GLY A 9 34.48 -0.26 -6.27
N ASN A 10 33.40 0.33 -5.78
CA ASN A 10 32.88 1.64 -6.17
C ASN A 10 32.09 2.22 -5.01
N SER A 11 32.41 3.44 -4.63
CA SER A 11 32.10 4.12 -3.38
C SER A 11 30.61 4.43 -3.15
N ASP A 12 29.74 3.45 -3.22
CA ASP A 12 28.38 3.59 -2.74
C ASP A 12 28.36 3.38 -1.24
N TYR A 13 28.39 4.50 -0.51
CA TYR A 13 28.29 4.49 0.95
C TYR A 13 26.86 4.16 1.35
N PHE A 14 26.70 3.11 2.13
CA PHE A 14 25.43 2.78 2.75
C PHE A 14 25.31 3.48 4.11
N TYR A 15 24.08 3.82 4.49
CA TYR A 15 23.75 4.36 5.79
C TYR A 15 23.06 3.29 6.63
N MET A 16 23.56 3.10 7.85
CA MET A 16 22.96 2.19 8.85
C MET A 16 22.72 2.97 10.13
N PRO A 17 21.48 3.47 10.36
CA PRO A 17 21.12 4.18 11.59
C PRO A 17 21.19 3.27 12.82
N THR A 18 20.88 2.00 12.62
CA THR A 18 20.99 0.93 13.62
C THR A 18 21.79 -0.24 13.03
N ASN A 19 21.98 -1.30 13.80
CA ASN A 19 22.62 -2.53 13.29
C ASN A 19 21.65 -3.41 12.47
N SER A 20 20.43 -2.94 12.25
CA SER A 20 19.34 -3.75 11.68
C SER A 20 18.82 -3.24 10.35
N GLU A 21 19.21 -2.04 9.92
CA GLU A 21 18.65 -1.39 8.73
C GLU A 21 19.77 -0.94 7.80
N LEU A 22 19.58 -1.18 6.51
CA LEU A 22 20.49 -0.76 5.46
C LEU A 22 19.77 0.16 4.47
N PHE A 23 20.30 1.36 4.25
CA PHE A 23 19.82 2.33 3.28
C PHE A 23 20.91 2.68 2.27
N ASN A 24 20.53 3.25 1.12
CA ASN A 24 21.48 3.95 0.27
C ASN A 24 21.99 5.22 0.99
N LYS A 25 23.05 5.82 0.45
CA LYS A 25 23.69 7.00 1.04
C LYS A 25 22.73 8.18 1.25
N GLU A 26 21.88 8.42 0.29
CA GLU A 26 20.89 9.50 0.29
C GLU A 26 19.67 9.20 1.16
N GLN A 27 19.58 7.99 1.73
CA GLN A 27 18.46 7.50 2.54
C GLN A 27 17.11 7.49 1.82
N THR A 28 17.14 7.51 0.48
CA THR A 28 15.93 7.48 -0.35
C THR A 28 15.46 6.07 -0.68
N LYS A 29 16.37 5.08 -0.53
CA LYS A 29 16.07 3.66 -0.76
C LYS A 29 16.39 2.84 0.49
N PHE A 30 15.38 2.15 0.99
CA PHE A 30 15.54 1.10 1.98
C PHE A 30 16.00 -0.18 1.28
N ILE A 31 17.21 -0.62 1.57
CA ILE A 31 17.85 -1.73 0.87
C ILE A 31 17.53 -3.04 1.56
N ARG A 32 17.68 -3.10 2.90
CA ARG A 32 17.47 -4.36 3.62
C ARG A 32 17.24 -4.17 5.12
N LEU A 33 16.33 -4.98 5.64
CA LEU A 33 16.27 -5.30 7.07
C LEU A 33 17.26 -6.44 7.34
N MET A 34 18.20 -6.20 8.25
CA MET A 34 19.27 -7.16 8.52
C MET A 34 18.77 -8.32 9.41
N PRO A 35 19.33 -9.53 9.28
CA PRO A 35 18.94 -10.69 10.09
C PRO A 35 19.07 -10.50 11.61
N ALA A 36 19.84 -9.49 12.05
CA ALA A 36 19.96 -9.11 13.46
C ALA A 36 18.70 -8.46 14.04
N TYR A 37 17.73 -8.07 13.19
CA TYR A 37 16.46 -7.56 13.67
C TYR A 37 15.64 -8.67 14.30
N SER A 38 15.31 -8.52 15.58
CA SER A 38 14.58 -9.51 16.38
C SER A 38 13.14 -9.08 16.73
N GLY A 39 12.72 -7.90 16.29
CA GLY A 39 11.37 -7.39 16.54
C GLY A 39 10.30 -8.12 15.72
N THR A 40 9.08 -8.10 16.23
CA THR A 40 7.91 -8.64 15.55
C THR A 40 7.21 -7.61 14.67
N GLU A 41 7.40 -6.32 14.96
CA GLU A 41 6.84 -5.22 14.20
C GLU A 41 7.96 -4.32 13.67
N TYR A 42 7.87 -3.89 12.43
CA TYR A 42 8.79 -2.92 11.86
C TYR A 42 8.05 -1.68 11.38
N THR A 43 8.49 -0.54 11.89
CA THR A 43 8.13 0.80 11.42
C THR A 43 9.40 1.60 11.17
N PHE A 44 9.38 2.43 10.14
CA PHE A 44 10.52 3.30 9.84
C PHE A 44 10.65 4.38 10.91
N HIS A 45 11.88 4.63 11.38
CA HIS A 45 12.14 5.63 12.43
C HIS A 45 12.24 7.05 11.86
N ASP A 46 11.99 8.03 12.71
CA ASP A 46 11.75 9.45 12.43
C ASP A 46 12.61 10.12 11.33
N THR A 47 13.87 9.76 11.20
CA THR A 47 14.74 10.40 10.18
C THR A 47 14.60 9.78 8.78
N ALA A 48 14.09 8.58 8.68
CA ALA A 48 13.90 7.88 7.40
C ALA A 48 12.49 8.05 6.84
N LEU A 49 11.49 8.38 7.68
CA LEU A 49 10.09 8.49 7.31
C LEU A 49 9.86 9.43 6.11
N ASP A 50 10.50 10.60 6.13
CA ASP A 50 10.27 11.63 5.11
C ASP A 50 11.17 11.48 3.88
N MET A 51 12.20 10.63 3.92
CA MET A 51 13.19 10.53 2.84
C MET A 51 13.04 9.29 1.98
N VAL A 52 12.59 8.17 2.55
CA VAL A 52 12.46 6.91 1.82
C VAL A 52 11.39 7.03 0.73
N ARG A 53 11.79 6.68 -0.50
CA ARG A 53 10.94 6.66 -1.69
C ARG A 53 10.85 5.29 -2.31
N GLU A 54 11.76 4.41 -1.97
CA GLU A 54 11.86 3.08 -2.56
C GLU A 54 12.13 2.01 -1.49
N ILE A 55 11.36 0.93 -1.52
CA ILE A 55 11.68 -0.33 -0.86
C ILE A 55 12.38 -1.21 -1.91
N GLY A 56 13.60 -1.59 -1.64
CA GLY A 56 14.43 -2.36 -2.57
C GLY A 56 13.98 -3.82 -2.74
N ASP A 57 14.58 -4.48 -3.72
CA ASP A 57 14.39 -5.90 -3.95
C ASP A 57 14.87 -6.69 -2.71
N TYR A 58 14.10 -7.70 -2.32
CA TYR A 58 14.39 -8.54 -1.15
C TYR A 58 14.56 -7.77 0.17
N ALA A 59 13.99 -6.57 0.29
CA ALA A 59 14.26 -5.66 1.41
C ALA A 59 13.95 -6.25 2.79
N PHE A 60 12.92 -7.05 2.91
CA PHE A 60 12.53 -7.76 4.14
C PHE A 60 12.68 -9.27 4.03
N ASN A 61 13.32 -9.74 2.96
CA ASN A 61 13.51 -11.17 2.74
C ASN A 61 14.13 -11.87 3.96
N SER A 62 13.55 -13.03 4.31
CA SER A 62 13.98 -13.85 5.44
C SER A 62 13.93 -13.16 6.81
N SER A 63 13.01 -12.19 6.98
CA SER A 63 12.73 -11.58 8.29
C SER A 63 11.85 -12.53 9.13
N MET A 64 12.49 -13.53 9.75
CA MET A 64 11.85 -14.69 10.37
C MET A 64 10.93 -14.37 11.55
N ASN A 65 11.13 -13.24 12.22
CA ASN A 65 10.32 -12.86 13.39
C ASN A 65 9.29 -11.79 13.07
N LEU A 66 9.36 -11.18 11.89
CA LEU A 66 8.50 -10.08 11.50
C LEU A 66 7.06 -10.57 11.32
N GLU A 67 6.13 -10.02 12.09
CA GLU A 67 4.69 -10.31 12.04
C GLU A 67 3.94 -9.17 11.36
N LYS A 68 4.43 -7.93 11.52
CA LYS A 68 3.80 -6.72 11.02
C LYS A 68 4.79 -5.75 10.44
N ILE A 69 4.44 -5.15 9.30
CA ILE A 69 5.22 -4.08 8.69
C ILE A 69 4.33 -2.91 8.26
N THR A 70 4.79 -1.69 8.52
CA THR A 70 4.16 -0.47 8.03
C THR A 70 5.12 0.27 7.11
N ILE A 71 4.76 0.36 5.83
CA ILE A 71 5.48 1.15 4.83
C ILE A 71 5.05 2.61 4.98
N PRO A 72 6.00 3.57 5.14
CA PRO A 72 5.65 4.95 5.42
C PRO A 72 5.07 5.67 4.20
N ASP A 73 4.34 6.74 4.48
CA ASP A 73 3.92 7.69 3.47
C ASP A 73 5.12 8.27 2.71
N GLY A 74 4.91 8.54 1.41
CA GLY A 74 5.98 9.05 0.55
C GLY A 74 6.78 7.97 -0.18
N VAL A 75 6.71 6.69 0.24
CA VAL A 75 7.25 5.57 -0.55
C VAL A 75 6.49 5.47 -1.86
N LYS A 76 7.24 5.36 -2.97
CA LYS A 76 6.74 5.35 -4.35
C LYS A 76 6.83 3.98 -5.01
N SER A 77 7.79 3.14 -4.56
CA SER A 77 7.97 1.82 -5.17
C SER A 77 8.35 0.74 -4.18
N ILE A 78 7.92 -0.48 -4.51
CA ILE A 78 8.27 -1.72 -3.80
C ILE A 78 8.88 -2.68 -4.82
N GLY A 79 10.06 -3.20 -4.51
CA GLY A 79 10.86 -4.06 -5.38
C GLY A 79 10.46 -5.53 -5.36
N GLU A 80 11.17 -6.31 -6.18
CA GLU A 80 11.00 -7.74 -6.37
C GLU A 80 11.17 -8.50 -5.05
N GLU A 81 10.25 -9.43 -4.78
CA GLU A 81 10.28 -10.34 -3.61
C GLU A 81 10.60 -9.61 -2.28
N ALA A 82 10.12 -8.37 -2.15
CA ALA A 82 10.45 -7.52 -1.00
C ALA A 82 10.13 -8.19 0.34
N PHE A 83 9.10 -9.04 0.40
CA PHE A 83 8.65 -9.72 1.62
C PHE A 83 8.81 -11.23 1.58
N SER A 84 9.59 -11.76 0.63
CA SER A 84 9.75 -13.21 0.47
C SER A 84 10.40 -13.86 1.70
N ASP A 85 10.10 -15.14 1.91
CA ASP A 85 10.62 -15.96 3.01
C ASP A 85 10.37 -15.40 4.43
N CYS A 86 9.39 -14.49 4.59
CA CYS A 86 8.90 -14.10 5.92
C CYS A 86 7.97 -15.19 6.46
N GLU A 87 8.39 -15.87 7.56
CA GLU A 87 7.65 -17.03 8.07
C GLU A 87 6.48 -16.65 8.99
N LYS A 88 6.50 -15.45 9.57
CA LYS A 88 5.50 -15.01 10.54
C LYS A 88 4.72 -13.77 10.12
N LEU A 89 5.01 -13.21 8.93
CA LEU A 89 4.41 -11.96 8.49
C LEU A 89 2.91 -12.16 8.22
N THR A 90 2.08 -11.49 9.01
CA THR A 90 0.62 -11.56 8.94
C THR A 90 -0.02 -10.24 8.53
N GLU A 91 0.67 -9.12 8.68
CA GLU A 91 0.12 -7.80 8.37
C GLU A 91 1.11 -6.94 7.60
N ILE A 92 0.66 -6.37 6.47
CA ILE A 92 1.41 -5.42 5.66
C ILE A 92 0.55 -4.17 5.46
N TYR A 93 1.07 -2.99 5.84
CA TYR A 93 0.40 -1.70 5.63
C TYR A 93 1.11 -0.94 4.51
N LEU A 94 0.36 -0.62 3.46
CA LEU A 94 0.83 0.05 2.25
C LEU A 94 0.20 1.43 2.11
N PRO A 95 0.98 2.50 1.96
CA PRO A 95 0.46 3.85 1.81
C PRO A 95 -0.10 4.10 0.40
N LYS A 96 -1.04 5.02 0.29
CA LYS A 96 -1.59 5.48 -0.99
C LYS A 96 -0.55 6.14 -1.92
N SER A 97 0.59 6.55 -1.37
CA SER A 97 1.66 7.21 -2.13
C SER A 97 2.38 6.30 -3.12
N ILE A 98 2.16 4.97 -3.06
CA ILE A 98 2.81 3.99 -3.95
C ILE A 98 2.34 4.21 -5.39
N GLU A 99 3.32 4.23 -6.31
CA GLU A 99 3.14 4.40 -7.74
C GLU A 99 3.52 3.13 -8.53
N LYS A 100 4.36 2.27 -7.91
CA LYS A 100 4.81 1.01 -8.52
C LYS A 100 5.00 -0.07 -7.45
N ILE A 101 4.47 -1.26 -7.74
CA ILE A 101 4.77 -2.49 -7.01
C ILE A 101 5.30 -3.49 -8.02
N ASP A 102 6.43 -4.13 -7.73
CA ASP A 102 6.95 -5.19 -8.61
C ASP A 102 5.98 -6.37 -8.66
N TYR A 103 5.89 -7.03 -9.82
CA TYR A 103 5.00 -8.15 -10.03
C TYR A 103 5.17 -9.26 -8.97
N TRP A 104 6.39 -9.52 -8.53
CA TRP A 104 6.72 -10.53 -7.53
C TRP A 104 6.86 -10.00 -6.10
N ALA A 105 6.52 -8.74 -5.84
CA ALA A 105 6.76 -8.10 -4.53
C ALA A 105 6.18 -8.89 -3.34
N LEU A 106 5.01 -9.50 -3.51
CA LEU A 106 4.31 -10.30 -2.49
C LEU A 106 4.54 -11.81 -2.63
N TYR A 107 5.39 -12.23 -3.58
CA TYR A 107 5.69 -13.64 -3.79
C TYR A 107 6.57 -14.19 -2.67
N GLY A 108 6.41 -15.47 -2.36
CA GLY A 108 7.30 -16.19 -1.44
C GLY A 108 7.05 -15.94 0.04
N ILE A 109 6.00 -15.19 0.43
CA ILE A 109 5.59 -15.06 1.83
C ILE A 109 5.12 -16.44 2.32
N LYS A 110 5.69 -16.92 3.42
CA LYS A 110 5.47 -18.29 3.93
C LYS A 110 4.25 -18.43 4.83
N THR A 111 3.73 -17.35 5.37
CA THR A 111 2.59 -17.35 6.28
C THR A 111 1.32 -17.79 5.54
N GLN A 112 0.43 -18.54 6.22
CA GLN A 112 -0.78 -19.07 5.60
C GLN A 112 -1.85 -18.01 5.31
N ASN A 113 -1.92 -16.98 6.16
CA ASN A 113 -2.88 -15.87 6.03
C ASN A 113 -2.14 -14.58 6.24
N VAL A 114 -2.16 -13.71 5.24
CA VAL A 114 -1.55 -12.38 5.28
C VAL A 114 -2.60 -11.35 4.91
N ASP A 115 -2.82 -10.40 5.80
CA ASP A 115 -3.69 -9.24 5.57
C ASP A 115 -2.84 -8.08 5.04
N VAL A 116 -3.15 -7.60 3.85
CA VAL A 116 -2.50 -6.44 3.24
C VAL A 116 -3.49 -5.28 3.25
N TYR A 117 -3.15 -4.24 4.00
CA TYR A 117 -3.94 -3.02 4.12
C TYR A 117 -3.36 -1.95 3.21
N TYR A 118 -4.13 -1.52 2.22
CA TYR A 118 -3.75 -0.44 1.32
C TYR A 118 -4.56 0.83 1.63
N ASP A 119 -3.85 1.95 1.83
CA ASP A 119 -4.47 3.25 2.14
C ASP A 119 -4.98 3.96 0.88
N GLY A 120 -5.70 3.24 0.06
CA GLY A 120 -6.34 3.70 -1.16
C GLY A 120 -7.54 2.83 -1.48
N THR A 121 -8.14 3.04 -2.65
CA THR A 121 -9.27 2.24 -3.11
C THR A 121 -8.83 0.95 -3.80
N ALA A 122 -9.74 -0.01 -3.96
CA ALA A 122 -9.49 -1.20 -4.78
C ALA A 122 -9.12 -0.80 -6.22
N VAL A 123 -9.81 0.18 -6.81
CA VAL A 123 -9.53 0.71 -8.16
C VAL A 123 -8.13 1.34 -8.24
N ASP A 124 -7.68 2.01 -7.18
CA ASP A 124 -6.31 2.54 -7.13
C ASP A 124 -5.27 1.42 -7.12
N PHE A 125 -5.58 0.29 -6.50
CA PHE A 125 -4.69 -0.85 -6.40
C PHE A 125 -4.66 -1.70 -7.69
N GLU A 126 -5.77 -1.81 -8.40
CA GLU A 126 -5.88 -2.55 -9.68
C GLU A 126 -4.92 -2.05 -10.78
N LYS A 127 -4.36 -0.84 -10.63
CA LYS A 127 -3.33 -0.30 -11.54
C LYS A 127 -2.02 -1.07 -11.46
N PHE A 128 -1.76 -1.77 -10.35
CA PHE A 128 -0.55 -2.52 -10.14
C PHE A 128 -0.72 -3.93 -10.70
N ASP A 129 0.16 -4.30 -11.62
CA ASP A 129 0.26 -5.68 -12.11
C ASP A 129 1.07 -6.49 -11.09
N VAL A 130 0.39 -7.01 -10.05
CA VAL A 130 1.01 -7.74 -8.93
C VAL A 130 0.48 -9.17 -8.88
N TYR A 131 1.39 -10.12 -8.74
CA TYR A 131 1.00 -11.50 -8.45
C TYR A 131 0.48 -11.63 -7.02
N PHE A 132 -0.74 -12.15 -6.88
CA PHE A 132 -1.38 -12.42 -5.60
C PHE A 132 -1.33 -13.90 -5.25
N PRO A 133 -0.49 -14.30 -4.30
CA PRO A 133 -0.59 -15.64 -3.69
C PRO A 133 -1.95 -15.82 -3.02
N SER A 134 -2.45 -17.06 -3.02
CA SER A 134 -3.78 -17.39 -2.47
C SER A 134 -3.91 -17.20 -0.94
N ASN A 135 -2.81 -16.97 -0.26
CA ASN A 135 -2.74 -16.71 1.18
C ASN A 135 -2.83 -15.23 1.54
N ILE A 136 -3.05 -14.34 0.56
CA ILE A 136 -3.16 -12.89 0.79
C ILE A 136 -4.63 -12.45 0.73
N THR A 137 -5.04 -11.66 1.73
CA THR A 137 -6.31 -10.94 1.76
C THR A 137 -6.03 -9.43 1.68
N MET A 138 -6.67 -8.75 0.73
CA MET A 138 -6.54 -7.30 0.57
C MET A 138 -7.64 -6.55 1.32
N HIS A 139 -7.24 -5.47 2.01
CA HIS A 139 -8.12 -4.53 2.66
C HIS A 139 -7.85 -3.12 2.14
N TYR A 140 -8.89 -2.37 1.85
CA TYR A 140 -8.78 -1.02 1.30
C TYR A 140 -9.40 -0.02 2.27
N SER A 141 -8.65 1.04 2.64
CA SER A 141 -9.15 2.10 3.52
C SER A 141 -9.77 3.26 2.75
N GLY A 142 -9.38 3.42 1.49
CA GLY A 142 -9.94 4.44 0.63
C GLY A 142 -11.32 4.06 0.12
N VAL A 143 -12.24 5.01 0.16
CA VAL A 143 -13.55 4.86 -0.47
C VAL A 143 -13.50 5.53 -1.83
N ALA A 144 -13.76 4.78 -2.89
CA ALA A 144 -13.84 5.32 -4.23
C ALA A 144 -15.04 6.28 -4.35
N VAL A 145 -14.88 7.36 -5.12
CA VAL A 145 -16.04 8.17 -5.51
C VAL A 145 -17.03 7.26 -6.24
N GLY A 146 -18.24 7.15 -5.71
CA GLY A 146 -19.27 6.27 -6.24
C GLY A 146 -19.40 4.90 -5.55
N ASP A 147 -18.46 4.50 -4.70
CA ASP A 147 -18.59 3.33 -3.82
C ASP A 147 -19.31 3.74 -2.52
N LEU A 148 -20.62 3.90 -2.61
CA LEU A 148 -21.46 4.36 -1.50
C LEU A 148 -21.83 3.24 -0.53
N HIS A 149 -21.66 2.01 -0.96
CA HIS A 149 -21.90 0.81 -0.15
C HIS A 149 -20.63 0.36 0.61
N GLN A 150 -19.46 0.93 0.26
CA GLN A 150 -18.15 0.71 0.89
C GLN A 150 -17.70 -0.76 0.86
N ASP A 151 -17.97 -1.46 -0.22
CA ASP A 151 -17.55 -2.84 -0.41
C ASP A 151 -16.34 -2.98 -1.37
N GLY A 152 -15.78 -1.84 -1.80
CA GLY A 152 -14.62 -1.74 -2.70
C GLY A 152 -14.96 -1.89 -4.18
N LYS A 153 -16.25 -1.92 -4.53
CA LYS A 153 -16.73 -2.01 -5.92
C LYS A 153 -17.62 -0.83 -6.23
N ILE A 154 -17.77 -0.54 -7.52
CA ILE A 154 -18.76 0.43 -8.01
C ILE A 154 -19.77 -0.35 -8.84
N ASP A 155 -20.93 -0.65 -8.27
CA ASP A 155 -21.93 -1.50 -8.90
C ASP A 155 -23.38 -1.01 -8.68
N ILE A 156 -24.34 -1.90 -8.91
CA ILE A 156 -25.77 -1.57 -8.79
C ILE A 156 -26.17 -1.23 -7.35
N LEU A 157 -25.47 -1.73 -6.33
CA LEU A 157 -25.78 -1.44 -4.94
C LEU A 157 -25.49 0.02 -4.61
N ASP A 158 -24.41 0.59 -5.17
CA ASP A 158 -24.08 2.01 -5.03
C ASP A 158 -25.10 2.90 -5.72
N LEU A 159 -25.58 2.48 -6.88
CA LEU A 159 -26.64 3.20 -7.58
C LEU A 159 -27.95 3.22 -6.76
N ILE A 160 -28.24 2.16 -6.03
CA ILE A 160 -29.40 2.10 -5.11
C ILE A 160 -29.15 3.04 -3.91
N ALA A 161 -27.94 3.01 -3.34
CA ALA A 161 -27.55 3.88 -2.23
C ALA A 161 -27.62 5.36 -2.62
N LEU A 162 -27.09 5.72 -3.81
CA LEU A 162 -27.15 7.09 -4.34
C LEU A 162 -28.59 7.60 -4.52
N LYS A 163 -29.44 6.79 -5.14
CA LYS A 163 -30.87 7.13 -5.32
C LYS A 163 -31.58 7.35 -3.99
N LYS A 164 -31.25 6.52 -2.98
CA LYS A 164 -31.79 6.66 -1.64
C LYS A 164 -31.31 7.95 -0.99
N ALA A 165 -30.01 8.25 -1.07
CA ALA A 165 -29.42 9.47 -0.52
C ALA A 165 -30.08 10.75 -1.10
N ILE A 166 -30.31 10.78 -2.42
CA ILE A 166 -31.01 11.89 -3.10
C ILE A 166 -32.47 11.98 -2.65
N ALA A 167 -33.19 10.86 -2.57
CA ALA A 167 -34.61 10.83 -2.18
C ALA A 167 -34.82 11.27 -0.72
N GLU A 168 -33.87 10.97 0.15
CA GLU A 168 -33.88 11.36 1.56
C GLU A 168 -33.29 12.76 1.80
N ASN A 169 -32.84 13.44 0.74
CA ASN A 169 -32.21 14.76 0.79
C ASN A 169 -31.00 14.79 1.74
N ASN A 170 -30.19 13.75 1.69
CA ASN A 170 -28.97 13.63 2.50
C ASN A 170 -27.94 14.69 2.11
N GLU A 171 -26.99 14.96 3.00
CA GLU A 171 -25.93 15.90 2.72
C GLU A 171 -25.01 15.42 1.59
N ARG A 172 -24.53 16.40 0.79
CA ARG A 172 -23.49 16.15 -0.21
C ARG A 172 -22.16 15.76 0.46
N THR A 173 -21.52 14.75 -0.07
CA THR A 173 -20.16 14.35 0.28
C THR A 173 -19.32 14.22 -0.99
N ASP A 174 -18.00 14.17 -0.86
CA ASP A 174 -17.12 13.96 -2.01
C ASP A 174 -17.27 12.55 -2.64
N GLN A 175 -17.93 11.64 -1.93
CA GLN A 175 -18.21 10.28 -2.40
C GLN A 175 -19.50 10.19 -3.20
N ASN A 176 -20.52 11.00 -2.89
CA ASN A 176 -21.84 10.96 -3.54
C ASN A 176 -22.05 12.06 -4.61
N ASP A 177 -21.17 13.05 -4.67
CA ASP A 177 -21.08 14.05 -5.74
C ASP A 177 -20.20 13.49 -6.87
N ILE A 178 -20.77 12.61 -7.66
CA ILE A 178 -20.04 11.77 -8.64
C ILE A 178 -19.51 12.61 -9.81
N ASN A 179 -20.21 13.69 -10.16
CA ASN A 179 -19.83 14.58 -11.25
C ASN A 179 -19.01 15.79 -10.80
N ALA A 180 -18.78 15.93 -9.47
CA ALA A 180 -18.04 17.01 -8.85
C ALA A 180 -18.58 18.44 -9.17
N ASP A 181 -19.91 18.59 -9.33
CA ASP A 181 -20.53 19.89 -9.60
C ASP A 181 -20.97 20.64 -8.34
N GLY A 182 -20.74 20.05 -7.17
CA GLY A 182 -21.05 20.62 -5.87
C GLY A 182 -22.49 20.40 -5.42
N LYS A 183 -23.24 19.54 -6.09
CA LYS A 183 -24.63 19.20 -5.76
C LYS A 183 -24.78 17.69 -5.62
N LEU A 184 -25.80 17.27 -4.92
CA LEU A 184 -26.24 15.89 -4.87
C LEU A 184 -27.60 15.80 -5.58
N ASP A 185 -27.60 15.40 -6.85
CA ASP A 185 -28.82 15.38 -7.66
C ASP A 185 -28.84 14.25 -8.73
N ALA A 186 -29.76 14.34 -9.67
CA ALA A 186 -29.88 13.35 -10.73
C ALA A 186 -28.68 13.30 -11.68
N GLY A 187 -27.83 14.33 -11.72
CA GLY A 187 -26.58 14.35 -12.48
C GLY A 187 -25.61 13.28 -12.01
N ASP A 188 -25.55 13.05 -10.70
CA ASP A 188 -24.71 12.02 -10.08
C ASP A 188 -25.18 10.61 -10.44
N ILE A 189 -26.50 10.39 -10.50
CA ILE A 189 -27.08 9.11 -10.96
C ILE A 189 -26.62 8.81 -12.39
N VAL A 190 -26.63 9.82 -13.27
CA VAL A 190 -26.21 9.66 -14.67
C VAL A 190 -24.72 9.33 -14.74
N SER A 191 -23.91 10.01 -13.93
CA SER A 191 -22.47 9.81 -13.88
C SER A 191 -22.11 8.42 -13.33
N LEU A 192 -22.70 8.01 -12.22
CA LEU A 192 -22.48 6.68 -11.63
C LEU A 192 -22.92 5.55 -12.58
N ARG A 193 -24.06 5.70 -13.27
CA ARG A 193 -24.48 4.72 -14.29
C ARG A 193 -23.50 4.59 -15.44
N LYS A 194 -22.83 5.67 -15.84
CA LYS A 194 -21.78 5.59 -16.87
C LYS A 194 -20.58 4.82 -16.36
N MET A 195 -20.17 5.03 -15.12
CA MET A 195 -19.07 4.29 -14.51
C MET A 195 -19.37 2.78 -14.47
N ILE A 196 -20.58 2.40 -14.02
CA ILE A 196 -20.99 0.99 -13.94
C ILE A 196 -21.08 0.32 -15.33
N LEU A 197 -21.47 1.06 -16.36
CA LEU A 197 -21.65 0.51 -17.71
C LEU A 197 -20.37 0.53 -18.56
N CYS A 198 -19.33 1.27 -18.13
CA CYS A 198 -18.06 1.34 -18.83
C CYS A 198 -17.02 0.38 -18.24
N LEU A 199 -17.37 -0.33 -17.19
CA LEU A 199 -16.63 -1.46 -16.66
C LEU A 199 -17.13 -2.74 -17.34
#